data_5b1350fac9c804edcfcdf84d1bd3f025
#
_entry.id   5b1350fac9c804edcfcdf84d1bd3f025
#
_cell.length_a   1.000
_cell.length_b   1.000
_cell.length_c   1.000
_cell.angle_alpha   90.00
_cell.angle_beta   90.00
_cell.angle_gamma   90.00
#
_symmetry.space_group_name_H-M   'P 1'
#
loop_
_entity.id
_entity.type
_entity.pdbx_description
1 polymer ?
#
loop_
_entity_poly.entity_id
_entity_poly.type
_entity_poly.pdbx_seq_one_letter_code
_entity_poly.pdbx_strand_id
1 'polypeptide(L)'
;MKKKLAIVLSAVLVFAMLFLTACGDKPEADTDSGDLSTITINVGTGGSTGTYYGFCNTISSLLKEKTGAQLMIQSSGASKANILDVDDGVVDMAIVQNDVMDYAYNGTSLFADVGEIKSFSTLGAAYAEVCQIVARADSGIKTVADLKGKEVSVGDSGSGVEFNAEQILGAYGITFADIKKENLSFQASADALKDGKIDAFFCTAGAPTVAITDLATTTGIVLVEIDAEHLAKLQKDYGFYAEYTVPAGTYKGIDTDATTVAVKATFIVSNDLGEETVYQLTKAIYENKDEYAHEKASEMSLEYAVSSISVPFHPGAERYFKEVGAIS
;
A
#
# COMPACT_ATOMS: atom_id res chain seq x y z
N MET A 1 -35.13 41.51 -45.92
CA MET A 1 -34.37 40.36 -45.37
C MET A 1 -33.24 40.77 -44.44
N LYS A 2 -32.50 41.87 -44.65
CA LYS A 2 -31.34 42.27 -43.79
C LYS A 2 -31.70 42.73 -42.36
N LYS A 3 -32.89 43.26 -42.10
CA LYS A 3 -33.31 43.73 -40.76
C LYS A 3 -33.79 42.58 -39.83
N LYS A 4 -34.26 41.45 -40.36
CA LYS A 4 -34.68 40.29 -39.58
C LYS A 4 -33.49 39.44 -39.13
N LEU A 5 -32.37 39.50 -39.89
CA LEU A 5 -31.15 38.75 -39.53
C LEU A 5 -30.38 39.41 -38.37
N ALA A 6 -30.47 40.76 -38.24
CA ALA A 6 -29.81 41.49 -37.15
C ALA A 6 -30.46 41.24 -35.78
N ILE A 7 -31.79 41.03 -35.73
CA ILE A 7 -32.54 40.76 -34.49
C ILE A 7 -32.31 39.35 -34.01
N VAL A 8 -32.10 38.36 -34.89
CA VAL A 8 -31.79 36.98 -34.50
C VAL A 8 -30.34 36.86 -34.00
N LEU A 9 -29.39 37.63 -34.55
CA LEU A 9 -27.99 37.63 -34.08
C LEU A 9 -27.85 38.31 -32.73
N SER A 10 -28.62 39.36 -32.42
CA SER A 10 -28.59 40.00 -31.09
C SER A 10 -29.25 39.15 -29.98
N ALA A 11 -30.28 38.34 -30.32
CA ALA A 11 -30.90 37.43 -29.35
C ALA A 11 -29.99 36.25 -28.99
N VAL A 12 -29.18 35.77 -29.96
CA VAL A 12 -28.21 34.68 -29.71
C VAL A 12 -27.01 35.17 -28.85
N LEU A 13 -26.56 36.44 -29.03
CA LEU A 13 -25.48 36.99 -28.22
C LEU A 13 -25.91 37.26 -26.76
N VAL A 14 -27.16 37.65 -26.51
CA VAL A 14 -27.67 37.83 -25.14
C VAL A 14 -27.90 36.51 -24.42
N PHE A 15 -28.25 35.44 -25.16
CA PHE A 15 -28.40 34.11 -24.59
C PHE A 15 -27.06 33.42 -24.27
N ALA A 16 -25.99 33.79 -25.04
CA ALA A 16 -24.62 33.28 -24.76
C ALA A 16 -23.95 33.94 -23.56
N MET A 17 -24.39 35.16 -23.16
CA MET A 17 -23.84 35.83 -21.96
C MET A 17 -24.51 35.39 -20.62
N LEU A 18 -25.64 34.67 -20.68
CA LEU A 18 -26.33 34.14 -19.52
C LEU A 18 -25.85 32.75 -19.08
N PHE A 19 -24.93 32.12 -19.85
CA PHE A 19 -24.34 30.83 -19.50
C PHE A 19 -22.91 30.94 -18.92
N LEU A 20 -22.38 32.14 -18.75
CA LEU A 20 -21.00 32.36 -18.24
C LEU A 20 -20.93 32.71 -16.75
N THR A 21 -22.04 32.62 -16.01
CA THR A 21 -22.06 32.85 -14.55
C THR A 21 -22.51 31.66 -13.72
N ALA A 22 -22.44 30.44 -14.28
CA ALA A 22 -22.66 29.20 -13.55
C ALA A 22 -21.39 28.34 -13.49
N CYS A 23 -20.22 28.97 -13.34
CA CYS A 23 -19.16 28.32 -12.56
C CYS A 23 -19.59 28.53 -11.09
N GLY A 24 -20.48 27.69 -10.61
CA GLY A 24 -20.64 27.50 -9.18
C GLY A 24 -19.29 27.01 -8.69
N ASP A 25 -18.62 27.83 -7.86
CA ASP A 25 -17.60 27.33 -6.97
C ASP A 25 -18.21 26.10 -6.30
N LYS A 26 -17.62 24.92 -6.54
CA LYS A 26 -17.84 23.81 -5.61
C LYS A 26 -17.52 24.42 -4.25
N PRO A 27 -18.38 24.29 -3.23
CA PRO A 27 -17.96 24.69 -1.92
C PRO A 27 -16.64 23.94 -1.66
N GLU A 28 -15.53 24.64 -1.53
CA GLU A 28 -14.33 24.08 -0.94
C GLU A 28 -14.79 23.45 0.36
N ALA A 29 -14.77 22.13 0.44
CA ALA A 29 -15.01 21.46 1.69
C ALA A 29 -13.93 22.04 2.62
N ASP A 30 -14.35 22.50 3.79
CA ASP A 30 -13.42 22.94 4.83
C ASP A 30 -12.59 21.71 5.26
N THR A 31 -11.45 21.53 4.61
CA THR A 31 -10.57 20.35 4.83
C THR A 31 -9.87 20.43 6.18
N ASP A 32 -10.12 21.44 6.99
CA ASP A 32 -9.49 21.66 8.28
C ASP A 32 -10.51 21.81 9.44
N SER A 33 -11.75 21.42 9.24
CA SER A 33 -12.79 21.52 10.27
C SER A 33 -12.56 20.61 11.48
N GLY A 34 -11.75 19.54 11.31
CA GLY A 34 -11.56 18.49 12.30
C GLY A 34 -12.80 17.60 12.54
N ASP A 35 -13.95 17.94 11.95
CA ASP A 35 -15.16 17.13 12.00
C ASP A 35 -15.12 16.06 10.89
N LEU A 36 -14.67 14.87 11.24
CA LEU A 36 -14.53 13.77 10.30
C LEU A 36 -15.86 13.33 9.67
N SER A 37 -17.01 13.67 10.26
CA SER A 37 -18.32 13.32 9.71
C SER A 37 -18.69 14.15 8.46
N THR A 38 -18.02 15.26 8.24
CA THR A 38 -18.29 16.20 7.14
C THR A 38 -17.42 15.94 5.90
N ILE A 39 -16.40 15.08 6.00
CA ILE A 39 -15.44 14.83 4.93
C ILE A 39 -15.55 13.42 4.37
N THR A 40 -15.16 13.28 3.11
CA THR A 40 -14.92 11.99 2.45
C THR A 40 -13.46 11.89 2.10
N ILE A 41 -12.80 10.82 2.52
CA ILE A 41 -11.38 10.54 2.27
C ILE A 41 -11.30 9.33 1.34
N ASN A 42 -10.76 9.52 0.15
CA ASN A 42 -10.47 8.44 -0.80
C ASN A 42 -9.17 7.75 -0.39
N VAL A 43 -9.19 6.43 -0.26
CA VAL A 43 -8.05 5.66 0.27
C VAL A 43 -7.57 4.64 -0.75
N GLY A 44 -6.35 4.83 -1.25
CA GLY A 44 -5.66 3.87 -2.12
C GLY A 44 -5.10 2.69 -1.31
N THR A 45 -5.33 1.46 -1.78
CA THR A 45 -4.91 0.24 -1.08
C THR A 45 -4.08 -0.68 -1.97
N GLY A 46 -4.56 -1.84 -2.31
CA GLY A 46 -3.95 -2.86 -3.17
C GLY A 46 -5.02 -3.79 -3.71
N GLY A 47 -4.64 -4.94 -4.24
CA GLY A 47 -5.58 -5.96 -4.69
C GLY A 47 -6.48 -6.46 -3.56
N SER A 48 -7.72 -6.82 -3.88
CA SER A 48 -8.77 -7.18 -2.90
C SER A 48 -8.45 -8.42 -2.04
N THR A 49 -7.51 -9.25 -2.47
CA THR A 49 -7.02 -10.43 -1.72
C THR A 49 -5.72 -10.17 -0.96
N GLY A 50 -5.22 -8.93 -0.99
CA GLY A 50 -4.10 -8.44 -0.20
C GLY A 50 -4.56 -7.85 1.13
N THR A 51 -3.61 -7.72 2.07
CA THR A 51 -3.90 -7.26 3.43
C THR A 51 -4.33 -5.79 3.48
N TYR A 52 -3.78 -4.90 2.66
CA TYR A 52 -4.14 -3.49 2.60
C TYR A 52 -5.65 -3.25 2.48
N TYR A 53 -6.27 -3.93 1.50
CA TYR A 53 -7.68 -3.75 1.22
C TYR A 53 -8.57 -4.21 2.39
N GLY A 54 -8.33 -5.41 2.92
CA GLY A 54 -9.09 -5.96 4.04
C GLY A 54 -8.93 -5.11 5.30
N PHE A 55 -7.70 -4.73 5.63
CA PHE A 55 -7.38 -3.92 6.81
C PHE A 55 -8.00 -2.52 6.75
N CYS A 56 -7.85 -1.80 5.63
CA CYS A 56 -8.45 -0.48 5.45
C CYS A 56 -9.99 -0.52 5.47
N ASN A 57 -10.64 -1.58 4.96
CA ASN A 57 -12.08 -1.74 5.08
C ASN A 57 -12.54 -1.90 6.55
N THR A 58 -11.74 -2.60 7.36
CA THR A 58 -12.03 -2.75 8.79
C THR A 58 -11.92 -1.41 9.51
N ILE A 59 -10.87 -0.63 9.22
CA ILE A 59 -10.70 0.74 9.74
C ILE A 59 -11.88 1.62 9.29
N SER A 60 -12.21 1.64 7.99
CA SER A 60 -13.31 2.43 7.45
C SER A 60 -14.63 2.15 8.16
N SER A 61 -14.95 0.87 8.38
CA SER A 61 -16.19 0.45 9.02
C SER A 61 -16.27 0.96 10.46
N LEU A 62 -15.21 0.83 11.24
CA LEU A 62 -15.18 1.28 12.63
C LEU A 62 -15.16 2.80 12.75
N LEU A 63 -14.36 3.50 11.95
CA LEU A 63 -14.30 4.96 11.99
C LEU A 63 -15.63 5.60 11.56
N LYS A 64 -16.32 5.01 10.59
CA LYS A 64 -17.67 5.43 10.22
C LYS A 64 -18.65 5.35 11.41
N GLU A 65 -18.58 4.26 12.16
CA GLU A 65 -19.41 4.06 13.36
C GLU A 65 -19.06 5.07 14.47
N LYS A 66 -17.77 5.24 14.75
CA LYS A 66 -17.27 6.04 15.88
C LYS A 66 -17.31 7.56 15.64
N THR A 67 -16.99 7.99 14.43
CA THR A 67 -16.74 9.39 14.09
C THR A 67 -17.60 9.93 12.96
N GLY A 68 -18.31 9.05 12.24
CA GLY A 68 -19.02 9.42 11.01
C GLY A 68 -18.14 9.56 9.77
N ALA A 69 -16.80 9.38 9.90
CA ALA A 69 -15.86 9.49 8.77
C ALA A 69 -16.24 8.61 7.59
N GLN A 70 -16.15 9.15 6.38
CA GLN A 70 -16.39 8.41 5.14
C GLN A 70 -15.05 8.08 4.46
N LEU A 71 -14.46 6.91 4.76
CA LEU A 71 -13.28 6.43 4.07
C LEU A 71 -13.71 5.53 2.90
N MET A 72 -13.44 5.98 1.67
CA MET A 72 -13.79 5.28 0.43
C MET A 72 -12.60 4.43 -0.01
N ILE A 73 -12.66 3.14 0.32
CA ILE A 73 -11.56 2.20 0.08
C ILE A 73 -11.54 1.76 -1.39
N GLN A 74 -10.41 2.00 -2.07
CA GLN A 74 -10.20 1.68 -3.47
C GLN A 74 -9.09 0.64 -3.63
N SER A 75 -9.31 -0.37 -4.49
CA SER A 75 -8.24 -1.27 -4.90
C SER A 75 -7.35 -0.59 -5.94
N SER A 76 -6.06 -0.90 -5.93
CA SER A 76 -5.07 -0.29 -6.81
C SER A 76 -3.93 -1.26 -7.16
N GLY A 77 -2.92 -0.77 -7.90
CA GLY A 77 -1.63 -1.42 -8.15
C GLY A 77 -0.66 -1.35 -6.97
N ALA A 78 -1.12 -1.04 -5.76
CA ALA A 78 -0.35 -0.91 -4.51
C ALA A 78 0.65 0.26 -4.50
N SER A 79 1.78 0.14 -3.79
CA SER A 79 2.56 1.26 -3.23
C SER A 79 2.94 2.35 -4.23
N LYS A 80 3.52 2.03 -5.40
CA LYS A 80 3.89 3.07 -6.38
C LYS A 80 2.67 3.76 -6.98
N ALA A 81 1.65 2.98 -7.36
CA ALA A 81 0.41 3.53 -7.90
C ALA A 81 -0.26 4.44 -6.87
N ASN A 82 -0.34 4.02 -5.61
CA ASN A 82 -0.93 4.78 -4.53
C ASN A 82 -0.24 6.13 -4.30
N ILE A 83 1.10 6.16 -4.36
CA ILE A 83 1.85 7.42 -4.19
C ILE A 83 1.59 8.37 -5.36
N LEU A 84 1.55 7.84 -6.59
CA LEU A 84 1.22 8.64 -7.76
C LEU A 84 -0.24 9.13 -7.71
N ASP A 85 -1.17 8.29 -7.26
CA ASP A 85 -2.58 8.67 -7.10
C ASP A 85 -2.77 9.77 -6.02
N VAL A 86 -1.93 9.78 -4.97
CA VAL A 86 -1.91 10.88 -3.98
C VAL A 86 -1.33 12.15 -4.62
N ASP A 87 -0.22 12.04 -5.36
CA ASP A 87 0.42 13.18 -6.04
C ASP A 87 -0.50 13.83 -7.07
N ASP A 88 -1.26 13.01 -7.81
CA ASP A 88 -2.23 13.45 -8.82
C ASP A 88 -3.58 13.91 -8.19
N GLY A 89 -3.76 13.81 -6.87
CA GLY A 89 -5.01 14.17 -6.18
C GLY A 89 -6.19 13.23 -6.48
N VAL A 90 -5.92 12.00 -6.90
CA VAL A 90 -6.94 10.97 -7.15
C VAL A 90 -7.42 10.35 -5.83
N VAL A 91 -6.50 10.17 -4.87
CA VAL A 91 -6.80 9.74 -3.51
C VAL A 91 -6.19 10.71 -2.49
N ASP A 92 -6.82 10.81 -1.33
CA ASP A 92 -6.42 11.72 -0.26
C ASP A 92 -5.47 11.04 0.74
N MET A 93 -5.57 9.74 0.84
CA MET A 93 -4.80 8.88 1.74
C MET A 93 -4.47 7.57 1.05
N ALA A 94 -3.38 6.93 1.44
CA ALA A 94 -3.07 5.59 0.97
C ALA A 94 -2.31 4.78 2.01
N ILE A 95 -2.25 3.44 1.82
CA ILE A 95 -1.35 2.57 2.53
C ILE A 95 -0.28 2.06 1.55
N VAL A 96 0.98 2.15 1.96
CA VAL A 96 2.16 1.88 1.12
C VAL A 96 3.27 1.22 1.93
N GLN A 97 4.23 0.62 1.27
CA GLN A 97 5.46 0.16 1.91
C GLN A 97 6.36 1.35 2.28
N ASN A 98 7.00 1.31 3.45
CA ASN A 98 7.88 2.38 3.92
C ASN A 98 9.15 2.57 3.08
N ASP A 99 9.68 1.53 2.45
CA ASP A 99 10.78 1.61 1.50
C ASP A 99 10.36 2.31 0.19
N VAL A 100 9.20 1.96 -0.36
CA VAL A 100 8.65 2.61 -1.57
C VAL A 100 8.32 4.09 -1.32
N MET A 101 7.79 4.40 -0.14
CA MET A 101 7.55 5.78 0.31
C MET A 101 8.85 6.60 0.34
N ASP A 102 9.94 6.03 0.86
CA ASP A 102 11.26 6.65 0.88
C ASP A 102 11.81 6.89 -0.54
N TYR A 103 11.71 5.88 -1.40
CA TYR A 103 12.15 6.00 -2.80
C TYR A 103 11.41 7.12 -3.54
N ALA A 104 10.11 7.25 -3.33
CA ALA A 104 9.32 8.32 -3.91
C ALA A 104 9.73 9.69 -3.38
N TYR A 105 9.88 9.80 -2.06
CA TYR A 105 10.23 11.05 -1.42
C TYR A 105 11.60 11.58 -1.85
N ASN A 106 12.56 10.68 -2.11
CA ASN A 106 13.93 11.00 -2.51
C ASN A 106 14.18 10.89 -4.03
N GLY A 107 13.18 10.53 -4.84
CA GLY A 107 13.33 10.37 -6.29
C GLY A 107 14.36 9.30 -6.67
N THR A 108 14.42 8.21 -5.92
CA THR A 108 15.40 7.12 -6.11
C THR A 108 14.72 5.81 -6.53
N SER A 109 15.52 4.80 -6.91
CA SER A 109 15.03 3.46 -7.24
C SER A 109 13.85 3.51 -8.24
N LEU A 110 12.67 3.05 -7.83
CA LEU A 110 11.39 3.08 -8.57
C LEU A 110 11.00 4.42 -9.16
N PHE A 111 11.45 5.49 -8.54
CA PHE A 111 11.08 6.85 -8.88
C PHE A 111 12.23 7.63 -9.52
N ALA A 112 13.35 6.96 -9.87
CA ALA A 112 14.49 7.63 -10.51
C ALA A 112 14.12 8.34 -11.82
N ASP A 113 13.15 7.79 -12.56
CA ASP A 113 12.65 8.40 -13.81
C ASP A 113 11.53 9.43 -13.57
N VAL A 114 10.89 9.39 -12.40
CA VAL A 114 9.79 10.30 -12.01
C VAL A 114 10.34 11.54 -11.29
N GLY A 115 11.35 11.34 -10.44
CA GLY A 115 11.92 12.37 -9.57
C GLY A 115 11.31 12.34 -8.16
N GLU A 116 11.64 13.37 -7.37
CA GLU A 116 11.13 13.50 -6.00
C GLU A 116 9.63 13.84 -5.98
N ILE A 117 8.88 13.14 -5.13
CA ILE A 117 7.47 13.42 -4.83
C ILE A 117 7.38 13.88 -3.38
N LYS A 118 6.97 15.13 -3.17
CA LYS A 118 6.87 15.78 -1.84
C LYS A 118 5.44 16.20 -1.48
N SER A 119 4.44 15.81 -2.27
CA SER A 119 3.03 16.16 -2.09
C SER A 119 2.33 15.36 -0.99
N PHE A 120 3.01 14.37 -0.40
CA PHE A 120 2.51 13.53 0.67
C PHE A 120 3.39 13.58 1.92
N SER A 121 2.79 13.20 3.04
CA SER A 121 3.46 13.03 4.34
C SER A 121 3.01 11.74 5.02
N THR A 122 3.78 11.29 5.99
CA THR A 122 3.47 10.10 6.78
C THR A 122 2.34 10.39 7.77
N LEU A 123 1.35 9.49 7.84
CA LEU A 123 0.40 9.45 8.94
C LEU A 123 0.90 8.50 10.04
N GLY A 124 1.45 7.35 9.70
CA GLY A 124 2.06 6.41 10.65
C GLY A 124 2.08 4.97 10.12
N ALA A 125 2.96 4.11 10.67
CA ALA A 125 3.02 2.71 10.28
C ALA A 125 1.96 1.86 11.00
N ALA A 126 1.50 0.79 10.34
CA ALA A 126 0.42 -0.06 10.82
C ALA A 126 0.90 -1.45 11.25
N TYR A 127 1.54 -2.21 10.37
CA TYR A 127 1.95 -3.60 10.62
C TYR A 127 3.11 -4.02 9.74
N ALA A 128 3.68 -5.20 10.02
CA ALA A 128 4.75 -5.78 9.22
C ALA A 128 4.22 -6.36 7.90
N GLU A 129 4.82 -5.96 6.79
CA GLU A 129 4.60 -6.55 5.47
C GLU A 129 5.69 -7.55 5.17
N VAL A 130 5.31 -8.80 5.23
CA VAL A 130 6.22 -9.95 5.12
C VAL A 130 6.46 -10.30 3.67
N CYS A 131 7.71 -10.34 3.24
CA CYS A 131 8.11 -10.82 1.91
C CYS A 131 8.00 -12.35 1.86
N GLN A 132 6.85 -12.86 1.45
CA GLN A 132 6.57 -14.29 1.36
C GLN A 132 6.91 -14.79 -0.05
N ILE A 133 7.73 -15.82 -0.14
CA ILE A 133 8.07 -16.48 -1.41
C ILE A 133 7.38 -17.84 -1.38
N VAL A 134 6.35 -17.98 -2.20
CA VAL A 134 5.46 -19.16 -2.21
C VAL A 134 5.78 -20.01 -3.43
N ALA A 135 6.06 -21.30 -3.21
CA ALA A 135 6.24 -22.27 -4.29
C ALA A 135 5.34 -23.49 -4.06
N ARG A 136 5.10 -24.28 -5.13
CA ARG A 136 4.39 -25.57 -4.96
C ARG A 136 5.29 -26.56 -4.22
N ALA A 137 4.70 -27.34 -3.34
CA ALA A 137 5.42 -28.36 -2.55
C ALA A 137 6.13 -29.41 -3.43
N ASP A 138 5.63 -29.67 -4.64
CA ASP A 138 6.20 -30.63 -5.61
C ASP A 138 7.16 -30.01 -6.64
N SER A 139 7.42 -28.68 -6.57
CA SER A 139 8.27 -27.96 -7.52
C SER A 139 9.77 -28.26 -7.39
N GLY A 140 10.17 -28.80 -6.23
CA GLY A 140 11.58 -29.00 -5.89
C GLY A 140 12.32 -27.73 -5.46
N ILE A 141 11.64 -26.56 -5.43
CA ILE A 141 12.20 -25.29 -4.95
C ILE A 141 12.27 -25.34 -3.42
N LYS A 142 13.46 -25.08 -2.86
CA LYS A 142 13.71 -25.08 -1.41
C LYS A 142 14.39 -23.79 -0.94
N THR A 143 15.13 -23.13 -1.83
CA THR A 143 15.90 -21.93 -1.56
C THR A 143 15.62 -20.88 -2.62
N VAL A 144 15.93 -19.62 -2.34
CA VAL A 144 15.83 -18.54 -3.34
C VAL A 144 16.71 -18.82 -4.56
N ALA A 145 17.86 -19.48 -4.38
CA ALA A 145 18.74 -19.85 -5.48
C ALA A 145 18.09 -20.81 -6.50
N ASP A 146 17.13 -21.64 -6.06
CA ASP A 146 16.40 -22.57 -6.92
C ASP A 146 15.41 -21.88 -7.88
N LEU A 147 15.14 -20.58 -7.69
CA LEU A 147 14.29 -19.78 -8.57
C LEU A 147 14.94 -19.50 -9.92
N LYS A 148 16.26 -19.67 -10.05
CA LYS A 148 16.95 -19.46 -11.33
C LYS A 148 16.41 -20.38 -12.43
N GLY A 149 16.01 -19.77 -13.56
CA GLY A 149 15.40 -20.44 -14.70
C GLY A 149 13.91 -20.82 -14.54
N LYS A 150 13.30 -20.51 -13.38
CA LYS A 150 11.90 -20.81 -13.07
C LYS A 150 10.96 -19.72 -13.60
N GLU A 151 9.68 -20.07 -13.72
CA GLU A 151 8.58 -19.15 -13.98
C GLU A 151 8.11 -18.54 -12.66
N VAL A 152 8.40 -17.23 -12.45
CA VAL A 152 8.22 -16.58 -11.15
C VAL A 152 7.40 -15.30 -11.31
N SER A 153 6.27 -15.23 -10.62
CA SER A 153 5.55 -13.95 -10.48
C SER A 153 6.19 -13.09 -9.40
N VAL A 154 6.50 -11.85 -9.75
CA VAL A 154 7.14 -10.87 -8.87
C VAL A 154 6.18 -9.78 -8.39
N GLY A 155 4.88 -10.00 -8.51
CA GLY A 155 3.83 -9.03 -8.20
C GLY A 155 3.46 -8.16 -9.41
N ASP A 156 2.49 -7.27 -9.21
CA ASP A 156 2.07 -6.33 -10.23
C ASP A 156 3.24 -5.43 -10.67
N SER A 157 3.25 -5.06 -11.95
CA SER A 157 4.30 -4.19 -12.49
C SER A 157 4.35 -2.85 -11.77
N GLY A 158 5.53 -2.46 -11.28
CA GLY A 158 5.73 -1.24 -10.50
C GLY A 158 5.23 -1.34 -9.06
N SER A 159 4.81 -2.53 -8.59
CA SER A 159 4.46 -2.71 -7.17
C SER A 159 5.70 -2.76 -6.27
N GLY A 160 5.52 -2.47 -4.98
CA GLY A 160 6.58 -2.67 -4.00
C GLY A 160 7.08 -4.12 -3.93
N VAL A 161 6.19 -5.09 -4.22
CA VAL A 161 6.51 -6.52 -4.29
C VAL A 161 7.55 -6.81 -5.36
N GLU A 162 7.42 -6.20 -6.56
CA GLU A 162 8.38 -6.35 -7.65
C GLU A 162 9.78 -5.89 -7.21
N PHE A 163 9.86 -4.81 -6.42
CA PHE A 163 11.14 -4.33 -5.89
C PHE A 163 11.72 -5.23 -4.83
N ASN A 164 10.90 -5.67 -3.89
CA ASN A 164 11.37 -6.63 -2.89
C ASN A 164 11.86 -7.90 -3.58
N ALA A 165 11.18 -8.39 -4.63
CA ALA A 165 11.63 -9.53 -5.42
C ALA A 165 12.98 -9.27 -6.11
N GLU A 166 13.15 -8.09 -6.73
CA GLU A 166 14.43 -7.69 -7.36
C GLU A 166 15.57 -7.67 -6.35
N GLN A 167 15.35 -7.06 -5.18
CA GLN A 167 16.35 -6.93 -4.13
C GLN A 167 16.70 -8.29 -3.50
N ILE A 168 15.68 -9.11 -3.21
CA ILE A 168 15.89 -10.44 -2.64
C ILE A 168 16.64 -11.33 -3.64
N LEU A 169 16.21 -11.41 -4.89
CA LEU A 169 16.93 -12.14 -5.94
C LEU A 169 18.35 -11.62 -6.13
N GLY A 170 18.52 -10.29 -6.14
CA GLY A 170 19.81 -9.64 -6.27
C GLY A 170 20.78 -9.96 -5.12
N ALA A 171 20.29 -10.17 -3.90
CA ALA A 171 21.11 -10.63 -2.79
C ALA A 171 21.77 -11.99 -3.10
N TYR A 172 21.05 -12.88 -3.81
CA TYR A 172 21.54 -14.18 -4.27
C TYR A 172 22.28 -14.14 -5.63
N GLY A 173 22.52 -12.94 -6.18
CA GLY A 173 23.16 -12.78 -7.48
C GLY A 173 22.29 -13.21 -8.67
N ILE A 174 20.98 -13.21 -8.49
CA ILE A 174 19.96 -13.51 -9.50
C ILE A 174 19.34 -12.20 -9.98
N THR A 175 19.22 -12.03 -11.27
CA THR A 175 18.53 -10.90 -11.88
C THR A 175 17.21 -11.35 -12.50
N PHE A 176 16.33 -10.41 -12.85
CA PHE A 176 15.10 -10.75 -13.60
C PHE A 176 15.36 -11.43 -14.95
N ALA A 177 16.55 -11.25 -15.54
CA ALA A 177 16.95 -11.98 -16.76
C ALA A 177 17.29 -13.46 -16.50
N ASP A 178 17.54 -13.84 -15.25
CA ASP A 178 17.83 -15.23 -14.87
C ASP A 178 16.58 -16.05 -14.53
N ILE A 179 15.40 -15.42 -14.53
CA ILE A 179 14.09 -16.08 -14.30
C ILE A 179 13.16 -15.80 -15.50
N LYS A 180 12.09 -16.57 -15.62
CA LYS A 180 10.98 -16.23 -16.50
C LYS A 180 9.99 -15.39 -15.67
N LYS A 181 10.20 -14.07 -15.73
CA LYS A 181 9.47 -13.11 -14.94
C LYS A 181 8.04 -12.95 -15.42
N GLU A 182 7.08 -13.04 -14.50
CA GLU A 182 5.67 -12.68 -14.68
C GLU A 182 5.28 -11.54 -13.73
N ASN A 183 4.44 -10.63 -14.19
CA ASN A 183 3.84 -9.60 -13.35
C ASN A 183 2.34 -9.88 -13.18
N LEU A 184 1.96 -10.43 -12.02
CA LEU A 184 0.60 -10.84 -11.71
C LEU A 184 0.20 -10.34 -10.32
N SER A 185 -1.09 -10.02 -10.14
CA SER A 185 -1.65 -9.76 -8.80
C SER A 185 -1.56 -11.00 -7.91
N PHE A 186 -1.73 -10.85 -6.60
CA PHE A 186 -1.66 -12.00 -5.67
C PHE A 186 -2.66 -13.09 -6.02
N GLN A 187 -3.90 -12.72 -6.38
CA GLN A 187 -4.90 -13.72 -6.78
C GLN A 187 -4.50 -14.41 -8.09
N ALA A 188 -4.09 -13.66 -9.10
CA ALA A 188 -3.66 -14.23 -10.38
C ALA A 188 -2.42 -15.11 -10.22
N SER A 189 -1.49 -14.74 -9.33
CA SER A 189 -0.32 -15.57 -8.99
C SER A 189 -0.71 -16.88 -8.31
N ALA A 190 -1.63 -16.82 -7.35
CA ALA A 190 -2.16 -18.01 -6.67
C ALA A 190 -2.85 -18.96 -7.66
N ASP A 191 -3.68 -18.43 -8.56
CA ASP A 191 -4.37 -19.21 -9.60
C ASP A 191 -3.36 -19.80 -10.61
N ALA A 192 -2.37 -19.01 -11.04
CA ALA A 192 -1.33 -19.48 -11.96
C ALA A 192 -0.43 -20.57 -11.32
N LEU A 193 -0.10 -20.45 -10.03
CA LEU A 193 0.65 -21.47 -9.29
C LEU A 193 -0.17 -22.77 -9.18
N LYS A 194 -1.44 -22.67 -8.83
CA LYS A 194 -2.37 -23.81 -8.75
C LYS A 194 -2.48 -24.54 -10.07
N ASP A 195 -2.56 -23.78 -11.18
CA ASP A 195 -2.66 -24.32 -12.53
C ASP A 195 -1.31 -24.85 -13.07
N GLY A 196 -0.21 -24.65 -12.34
CA GLY A 196 1.13 -25.04 -12.78
C GLY A 196 1.70 -24.21 -13.92
N LYS A 197 1.20 -22.98 -14.08
CA LYS A 197 1.67 -21.99 -15.08
C LYS A 197 2.89 -21.23 -14.60
N ILE A 198 3.07 -21.11 -13.28
CA ILE A 198 4.27 -20.55 -12.63
C ILE A 198 4.78 -21.54 -11.58
N ASP A 199 6.05 -21.44 -11.23
CA ASP A 199 6.73 -22.29 -10.25
C ASP A 199 6.69 -21.69 -8.84
N ALA A 200 6.74 -20.36 -8.76
CA ALA A 200 6.72 -19.61 -7.50
C ALA A 200 6.18 -18.19 -7.69
N PHE A 201 5.81 -17.53 -6.60
CA PHE A 201 5.50 -16.09 -6.61
C PHE A 201 5.95 -15.39 -5.33
N PHE A 202 6.24 -14.10 -5.47
CA PHE A 202 6.48 -13.19 -4.35
C PHE A 202 5.18 -12.53 -3.92
N CYS A 203 5.00 -12.39 -2.61
CA CYS A 203 3.88 -11.71 -1.99
C CYS A 203 4.38 -10.93 -0.78
N THR A 204 4.49 -9.61 -0.87
CA THR A 204 4.80 -8.74 0.27
C THR A 204 3.48 -8.20 0.83
N ALA A 205 3.06 -8.74 1.95
CA ALA A 205 1.78 -8.43 2.59
C ALA A 205 1.79 -8.86 4.07
N GLY A 206 0.78 -8.47 4.84
CA GLY A 206 0.58 -9.04 6.18
C GLY A 206 0.34 -10.55 6.08
N ALA A 207 1.04 -11.33 6.90
CA ALA A 207 0.83 -12.78 7.02
C ALA A 207 -0.09 -13.06 8.23
N PRO A 208 -1.12 -13.94 8.08
CA PRO A 208 -1.53 -14.63 6.85
C PRO A 208 -2.15 -13.70 5.80
N THR A 209 -1.90 -14.01 4.52
CA THR A 209 -2.48 -13.30 3.37
C THR A 209 -3.61 -14.12 2.76
N VAL A 210 -4.75 -13.49 2.45
CA VAL A 210 -5.96 -14.18 1.94
C VAL A 210 -5.65 -15.04 0.72
N ALA A 211 -4.96 -14.50 -0.30
CA ALA A 211 -4.61 -15.24 -1.52
C ALA A 211 -3.79 -16.52 -1.23
N ILE A 212 -2.86 -16.48 -0.27
CA ILE A 212 -2.04 -17.64 0.12
C ILE A 212 -2.87 -18.62 0.95
N THR A 213 -3.70 -18.11 1.85
CA THR A 213 -4.60 -18.94 2.68
C THR A 213 -5.54 -19.77 1.80
N ASP A 214 -6.19 -19.13 0.82
CA ASP A 214 -7.11 -19.79 -0.11
C ASP A 214 -6.37 -20.82 -0.97
N LEU A 215 -5.20 -20.46 -1.51
CA LEU A 215 -4.35 -21.38 -2.28
C LEU A 215 -3.98 -22.62 -1.46
N ALA A 216 -3.53 -22.44 -0.22
CA ALA A 216 -3.10 -23.52 0.67
C ALA A 216 -4.23 -24.51 1.03
N THR A 217 -5.50 -24.13 0.86
CA THR A 217 -6.64 -25.04 1.08
C THR A 217 -6.72 -26.13 0.02
N THR A 218 -6.25 -25.87 -1.20
CA THR A 218 -6.42 -26.71 -2.39
C THR A 218 -5.12 -27.20 -3.01
N THR A 219 -3.99 -26.55 -2.70
CA THR A 219 -2.68 -26.82 -3.30
C THR A 219 -1.64 -26.91 -2.19
N GLY A 220 -0.82 -27.96 -2.21
CA GLY A 220 0.36 -28.05 -1.33
C GLY A 220 1.37 -26.98 -1.70
N ILE A 221 1.72 -26.15 -0.74
CA ILE A 221 2.69 -25.06 -0.90
C ILE A 221 3.87 -25.21 0.08
N VAL A 222 4.95 -24.50 -0.20
CA VAL A 222 6.07 -24.25 0.71
C VAL A 222 6.34 -22.76 0.73
N LEU A 223 6.80 -22.25 1.87
CA LEU A 223 7.41 -20.94 1.98
C LEU A 223 8.92 -21.09 1.81
N VAL A 224 9.50 -20.38 0.85
CA VAL A 224 10.94 -20.40 0.58
C VAL A 224 11.61 -19.41 1.52
N GLU A 225 12.52 -19.91 2.36
CA GLU A 225 13.23 -19.10 3.35
C GLU A 225 14.37 -18.27 2.74
N ILE A 226 14.69 -17.17 3.41
CA ILE A 226 15.90 -16.39 3.19
C ILE A 226 16.90 -16.81 4.27
N ASP A 227 18.05 -17.34 3.87
CA ASP A 227 19.08 -17.75 4.81
C ASP A 227 19.76 -16.56 5.51
N ALA A 228 20.41 -16.83 6.64
CA ALA A 228 20.98 -15.80 7.49
C ALA A 228 22.04 -14.91 6.82
N GLU A 229 22.81 -15.45 5.86
CA GLU A 229 23.82 -14.67 5.14
C GLU A 229 23.15 -13.62 4.24
N HIS A 230 22.17 -14.05 3.45
CA HIS A 230 21.46 -13.16 2.51
C HIS A 230 20.53 -12.21 3.24
N LEU A 231 19.94 -12.62 4.39
CA LEU A 231 19.18 -11.75 5.26
C LEU A 231 20.06 -10.61 5.80
N ALA A 232 21.25 -10.92 6.35
CA ALA A 232 22.18 -9.91 6.83
C ALA A 232 22.66 -8.96 5.70
N LYS A 233 22.82 -9.50 4.47
CA LYS A 233 23.13 -8.70 3.29
C LYS A 233 22.00 -7.73 2.95
N LEU A 234 20.75 -8.21 2.90
CA LEU A 234 19.57 -7.38 2.64
C LEU A 234 19.43 -6.25 3.64
N GLN A 235 19.56 -6.55 4.95
CA GLN A 235 19.51 -5.54 6.00
C GLN A 235 20.62 -4.49 5.91
N LYS A 236 21.81 -4.91 5.47
CA LYS A 236 22.94 -4.00 5.28
C LYS A 236 22.76 -3.08 4.06
N ASP A 237 22.29 -3.66 2.95
CA ASP A 237 22.18 -2.95 1.68
C ASP A 237 20.91 -2.09 1.62
N TYR A 238 19.86 -2.51 2.34
CA TYR A 238 18.53 -1.87 2.37
C TYR A 238 18.05 -1.77 3.82
N GLY A 239 18.24 -0.61 4.45
CA GLY A 239 17.96 -0.40 5.88
C GLY A 239 16.48 -0.51 6.30
N PHE A 240 15.56 -0.78 5.37
CA PHE A 240 14.12 -0.95 5.65
C PHE A 240 13.76 -2.37 6.07
N TYR A 241 14.59 -3.37 5.72
CA TYR A 241 14.28 -4.76 6.02
C TYR A 241 14.54 -5.12 7.48
N ALA A 242 13.50 -5.64 8.12
CA ALA A 242 13.60 -6.34 9.39
C ALA A 242 13.52 -7.86 9.15
N GLU A 243 14.21 -8.64 9.97
CA GLU A 243 14.00 -10.09 10.01
C GLU A 243 12.57 -10.39 10.49
N TYR A 244 11.93 -11.35 9.83
CA TYR A 244 10.61 -11.82 10.20
C TYR A 244 10.53 -13.33 10.10
N THR A 245 9.85 -13.94 11.06
CA THR A 245 9.55 -15.37 11.04
C THR A 245 8.06 -15.56 10.84
N VAL A 246 7.66 -16.21 9.73
CA VAL A 246 6.28 -16.67 9.54
C VAL A 246 6.11 -17.95 10.38
N PRO A 247 5.24 -17.94 11.41
CA PRO A 247 5.12 -19.09 12.31
C PRO A 247 4.56 -20.34 11.61
N ALA A 248 4.96 -21.51 12.06
CA ALA A 248 4.34 -22.77 11.72
C ALA A 248 2.82 -22.69 11.95
N GLY A 249 2.04 -23.28 11.03
CA GLY A 249 0.58 -23.26 11.11
C GLY A 249 -0.09 -21.98 10.59
N THR A 250 0.66 -20.96 10.17
CA THR A 250 0.10 -19.75 9.53
C THR A 250 -0.72 -20.11 8.29
N TYR A 251 -0.25 -21.05 7.51
CA TYR A 251 -0.98 -21.60 6.36
C TYR A 251 -1.13 -23.13 6.48
N LYS A 252 -2.22 -23.65 5.91
CA LYS A 252 -2.47 -25.08 5.91
C LYS A 252 -1.32 -25.85 5.24
N GLY A 253 -0.73 -26.81 5.95
CA GLY A 253 0.36 -27.65 5.47
C GLY A 253 1.75 -27.03 5.60
N ILE A 254 1.88 -25.85 6.21
CA ILE A 254 3.16 -25.25 6.61
C ILE A 254 3.37 -25.55 8.11
N ASP A 255 4.11 -26.62 8.40
CA ASP A 255 4.30 -27.15 9.76
C ASP A 255 5.61 -26.69 10.41
N THR A 256 6.40 -25.86 9.73
CA THR A 256 7.65 -25.29 10.21
C THR A 256 7.63 -23.77 10.09
N ASP A 257 8.37 -23.11 10.98
CA ASP A 257 8.62 -21.68 10.84
C ASP A 257 9.37 -21.40 9.53
N ALA A 258 9.14 -20.24 8.93
CA ALA A 258 9.85 -19.79 7.74
C ALA A 258 10.46 -18.39 7.96
N THR A 259 11.80 -18.30 7.90
CA THR A 259 12.52 -17.04 8.06
C THR A 259 12.57 -16.26 6.76
N THR A 260 12.25 -14.97 6.83
CA THR A 260 12.24 -14.03 5.71
C THR A 260 12.51 -12.61 6.19
N VAL A 261 12.28 -11.62 5.33
CA VAL A 261 12.32 -10.19 5.67
C VAL A 261 10.94 -9.56 5.59
N ALA A 262 10.77 -8.45 6.30
CA ALA A 262 9.58 -7.62 6.24
C ALA A 262 9.94 -6.14 6.12
N VAL A 263 9.05 -5.38 5.50
CA VAL A 263 9.00 -3.92 5.51
C VAL A 263 7.77 -3.47 6.30
N LYS A 264 7.47 -2.17 6.36
CA LYS A 264 6.30 -1.67 7.11
C LYS A 264 5.20 -1.21 6.17
N ALA A 265 3.98 -1.67 6.41
CA ALA A 265 2.78 -1.03 5.90
C ALA A 265 2.61 0.32 6.60
N THR A 266 2.58 1.40 5.83
CA THR A 266 2.58 2.77 6.35
C THR A 266 1.48 3.57 5.68
N PHE A 267 0.69 4.28 6.47
CA PHE A 267 -0.28 5.24 5.96
C PHE A 267 0.42 6.53 5.56
N ILE A 268 0.09 7.02 4.37
CA ILE A 268 0.45 8.34 3.87
C ILE A 268 -0.80 9.16 3.59
N VAL A 269 -0.70 10.46 3.66
CA VAL A 269 -1.78 11.40 3.35
C VAL A 269 -1.27 12.53 2.45
N SER A 270 -2.16 13.07 1.63
CA SER A 270 -1.89 14.29 0.86
C SER A 270 -1.59 15.46 1.80
N ASN A 271 -0.61 16.29 1.43
CA ASN A 271 -0.30 17.54 2.15
C ASN A 271 -1.40 18.60 2.01
N ASP A 272 -2.38 18.39 1.13
CA ASP A 272 -3.53 19.27 0.95
C ASP A 272 -4.62 19.06 2.03
N LEU A 273 -4.54 17.95 2.80
CA LEU A 273 -5.42 17.75 3.95
C LEU A 273 -5.03 18.70 5.08
N GLY A 274 -6.04 19.31 5.72
CA GLY A 274 -5.82 20.23 6.84
C GLY A 274 -5.23 19.55 8.08
N GLU A 275 -4.47 20.31 8.86
CA GLU A 275 -3.77 19.80 10.05
C GLU A 275 -4.75 19.20 11.06
N GLU A 276 -5.86 19.87 11.35
CA GLU A 276 -6.84 19.38 12.31
C GLU A 276 -7.52 18.09 11.85
N THR A 277 -7.86 18.00 10.56
CA THR A 277 -8.42 16.79 9.97
C THR A 277 -7.48 15.60 10.10
N VAL A 278 -6.19 15.77 9.76
CA VAL A 278 -5.22 14.69 9.87
C VAL A 278 -4.90 14.34 11.32
N TYR A 279 -4.92 15.30 12.24
CA TYR A 279 -4.81 15.03 13.67
C TYR A 279 -5.96 14.15 14.17
N GLN A 280 -7.21 14.51 13.88
CA GLN A 280 -8.38 13.73 14.28
C GLN A 280 -8.41 12.35 13.64
N LEU A 281 -8.01 12.24 12.37
CA LEU A 281 -7.91 10.98 11.66
C LEU A 281 -6.86 10.05 12.29
N THR A 282 -5.65 10.58 12.55
CA THR A 282 -4.56 9.84 13.20
C THR A 282 -4.99 9.34 14.57
N LYS A 283 -5.57 10.24 15.37
CA LYS A 283 -6.11 9.92 16.70
C LYS A 283 -7.16 8.81 16.63
N ALA A 284 -8.15 8.95 15.74
CA ALA A 284 -9.19 7.96 15.58
C ALA A 284 -8.65 6.60 15.13
N ILE A 285 -7.66 6.56 14.23
CA ILE A 285 -7.05 5.31 13.77
C ILE A 285 -6.31 4.60 14.92
N TYR A 286 -5.45 5.29 15.67
CA TYR A 286 -4.59 4.64 16.66
C TYR A 286 -5.28 4.39 18.02
N GLU A 287 -6.21 5.25 18.44
CA GLU A 287 -6.94 5.05 19.70
C GLU A 287 -7.95 3.90 19.64
N ASN A 288 -8.47 3.57 18.45
CA ASN A 288 -9.44 2.49 18.27
C ASN A 288 -8.80 1.17 17.78
N LYS A 289 -7.47 1.03 17.78
CA LYS A 289 -6.75 -0.12 17.22
C LYS A 289 -7.19 -1.47 17.80
N ASP A 290 -7.54 -1.53 19.08
CA ASP A 290 -7.95 -2.75 19.77
C ASP A 290 -9.38 -3.20 19.43
N GLU A 291 -10.14 -2.37 18.71
CA GLU A 291 -11.50 -2.68 18.26
C GLU A 291 -11.57 -3.12 16.79
N TYR A 292 -10.47 -3.04 16.02
CA TYR A 292 -10.47 -3.50 14.64
C TYR A 292 -10.59 -5.02 14.56
N ALA A 293 -11.57 -5.52 13.83
CA ALA A 293 -11.80 -6.94 13.59
C ALA A 293 -10.81 -7.48 12.53
N HIS A 294 -9.52 -7.23 12.72
CA HIS A 294 -8.44 -7.68 11.84
C HIS A 294 -7.20 -8.01 12.67
N GLU A 295 -6.58 -9.18 12.43
CA GLU A 295 -5.44 -9.65 13.23
C GLU A 295 -4.25 -8.68 13.26
N LYS A 296 -4.00 -7.96 12.14
CA LYS A 296 -2.91 -6.98 12.03
C LYS A 296 -3.10 -5.76 12.93
N ALA A 297 -4.27 -5.52 13.47
CA ALA A 297 -4.50 -4.46 14.45
C ALA A 297 -3.63 -4.63 15.72
N SER A 298 -3.35 -5.87 16.10
CA SER A 298 -2.48 -6.19 17.25
C SER A 298 -1.03 -5.69 17.09
N GLU A 299 -0.59 -5.43 15.85
CA GLU A 299 0.74 -4.90 15.55
C GLU A 299 0.81 -3.37 15.65
N MET A 300 -0.33 -2.67 15.69
CA MET A 300 -0.43 -1.22 15.73
C MET A 300 -0.09 -0.65 17.12
N SER A 301 1.16 -0.68 17.52
CA SER A 301 1.59 0.09 18.71
C SER A 301 2.02 1.50 18.31
N LEU A 302 1.96 2.45 19.25
CA LEU A 302 2.47 3.81 19.03
C LEU A 302 3.97 3.81 18.71
N GLU A 303 4.75 2.94 19.37
CA GLU A 303 6.16 2.76 19.07
C GLU A 303 6.38 2.25 17.64
N TYR A 304 5.60 1.26 17.20
CA TYR A 304 5.68 0.74 15.85
C TYR A 304 5.29 1.80 14.81
N ALA A 305 4.26 2.60 15.12
CA ALA A 305 3.75 3.63 14.22
C ALA A 305 4.80 4.68 13.83
N VAL A 306 5.72 5.00 14.76
CA VAL A 306 6.68 6.09 14.57
C VAL A 306 8.12 5.63 14.33
N SER A 307 8.43 4.35 14.59
CA SER A 307 9.80 3.85 14.44
C SER A 307 10.19 3.59 12.99
N SER A 308 11.44 3.90 12.63
CA SER A 308 12.01 3.67 11.29
C SER A 308 11.20 4.33 10.15
N ILE A 309 10.68 5.52 10.40
CA ILE A 309 10.02 6.38 9.41
C ILE A 309 11.03 7.39 8.90
N SER A 310 11.24 7.43 7.58
CA SER A 310 12.21 8.32 6.91
C SER A 310 11.56 9.54 6.26
N VAL A 311 10.27 9.48 5.95
CA VAL A 311 9.50 10.59 5.37
C VAL A 311 8.83 11.37 6.50
N PRO A 312 8.86 12.72 6.50
CA PRO A 312 8.26 13.52 7.55
C PRO A 312 6.80 13.17 7.83
N PHE A 313 6.41 13.23 9.09
CA PHE A 313 5.00 13.14 9.47
C PHE A 313 4.24 14.37 8.99
N HIS A 314 2.97 14.16 8.64
CA HIS A 314 2.04 15.27 8.46
C HIS A 314 1.91 16.06 9.78
N PRO A 315 1.82 17.40 9.77
CA PRO A 315 1.75 18.20 11.01
C PRO A 315 0.68 17.72 11.98
N GLY A 316 -0.50 17.33 11.50
CA GLY A 316 -1.56 16.77 12.34
C GLY A 316 -1.20 15.43 12.99
N ALA A 317 -0.54 14.54 12.24
CA ALA A 317 -0.07 13.27 12.78
C ALA A 317 1.07 13.48 13.79
N GLU A 318 2.02 14.35 13.47
CA GLU A 318 3.13 14.71 14.37
C GLU A 318 2.60 15.26 15.69
N ARG A 319 1.60 16.16 15.64
CA ARG A 319 0.94 16.74 16.82
C ARG A 319 0.32 15.64 17.70
N TYR A 320 -0.40 14.70 17.11
CA TYR A 320 -0.96 13.58 17.87
C TYR A 320 0.13 12.72 18.53
N PHE A 321 1.16 12.32 17.79
CA PHE A 321 2.23 11.49 18.34
C PHE A 321 3.04 12.20 19.43
N LYS A 322 3.21 13.52 19.36
CA LYS A 322 3.78 14.33 20.45
C LYS A 322 2.87 14.36 21.67
N GLU A 323 1.57 14.55 21.49
CA GLU A 323 0.59 14.58 22.59
C GLU A 323 0.59 13.29 23.40
N VAL A 324 0.67 12.13 22.70
CA VAL A 324 0.70 10.81 23.37
C VAL A 324 2.10 10.37 23.77
N GLY A 325 3.13 11.19 23.54
CA GLY A 325 4.52 10.92 23.95
C GLY A 325 5.22 9.85 23.11
N ALA A 326 4.75 9.55 21.91
CA ALA A 326 5.36 8.59 21.01
C ALA A 326 6.63 9.16 20.32
N ILE A 327 6.67 10.47 20.12
CA ILE A 327 7.84 11.22 19.60
C ILE A 327 8.08 12.47 20.45
N SER A 328 9.28 13.06 20.30
CA SER A 328 9.74 14.24 21.07
C SER A 328 9.31 15.56 20.46
#